data_4b64443ef22e68072d92d06758ad756e
#
_entry.id   4b64443ef22e68072d92d06758ad756e
#
_cell.length_a   1.000
_cell.length_b   1.000
_cell.length_c   1.000
_cell.angle_alpha   90.00
_cell.angle_beta   90.00
_cell.angle_gamma   90.00
#
_symmetry.space_group_name_H-M   'P 1'
#
loop_
_entity.id
_entity.type
_entity.pdbx_description
1 polymer ?
#
loop_
_entity_poly.entity_id
_entity_poly.type
_entity_poly.pdbx_seq_one_letter_code
_entity_poly.pdbx_strand_id
1 'polypeptide(L)'
;MATRSLLAPPAVTSGRTGSPPTFSVIIAAYEVAPIVHAAVESALQQTLRPKEVIVCDDGSSDDLQAALEPFRDRVVLLRKEHGGEASAKNAAAAAASGDFVVILDADDVFFPERLEAIAEAVVARPDLDVITTDAYLEANGAIVRHCYDGRWRFEVDDQRTELLRRNFVFGLVAVRREVFLRHGGFDESILWTTDWECWIRLVLSGSKIGCIDAPLALYRLREDSLSARREEITRGKIMTLEKTRRDSRLSDEERAVVDASIAGYARELALLLARRSILTGGGDARRRAIAVATGPRFGWRARVEAALMALAPRRAAKRLRRREEDSWVGAGGIRVRRESSGDPDSSIADAHT
;
A
#
# COMPACT_ATOMS: atom_id res chain seq x y z
N MET A 1 -10.92 -21.74 -19.72
CA MET A 1 -9.73 -20.96 -19.35
C MET A 1 -9.36 -21.37 -17.95
N ALA A 2 -8.22 -22.03 -17.77
CA ALA A 2 -7.83 -22.63 -16.48
C ALA A 2 -7.38 -21.51 -15.53
N THR A 3 -8.12 -21.29 -14.45
CA THR A 3 -7.70 -20.53 -13.28
C THR A 3 -6.51 -21.23 -12.66
N ARG A 4 -5.30 -20.74 -12.88
CA ARG A 4 -4.11 -21.17 -12.14
C ARG A 4 -4.26 -20.68 -10.70
N SER A 5 -4.44 -21.60 -9.78
CA SER A 5 -4.42 -21.41 -8.34
C SER A 5 -3.12 -20.72 -7.93
N LEU A 6 -3.21 -19.52 -7.36
CA LEU A 6 -2.06 -18.73 -6.91
C LEU A 6 -1.36 -19.32 -5.69
N LEU A 7 -2.01 -20.17 -4.93
CA LEU A 7 -1.57 -21.17 -3.95
C LEU A 7 -2.85 -21.86 -3.44
N ALA A 8 -3.22 -23.00 -4.01
CA ALA A 8 -4.17 -23.87 -3.33
C ALA A 8 -3.50 -24.38 -2.04
N PRO A 9 -4.21 -24.45 -0.90
CA PRO A 9 -3.63 -25.05 0.29
C PRO A 9 -3.21 -26.49 -0.04
N PRO A 10 -1.94 -26.86 0.12
CA PRO A 10 -1.54 -28.24 -0.04
C PRO A 10 -2.20 -29.07 1.07
N ALA A 11 -2.73 -30.23 0.71
CA ALA A 11 -3.12 -31.23 1.67
C ALA A 11 -1.93 -31.48 2.62
N VAL A 12 -2.17 -31.35 3.91
CA VAL A 12 -1.16 -31.51 4.98
C VAL A 12 -0.58 -32.91 4.88
N THR A 13 0.60 -33.03 4.30
CA THR A 13 1.45 -34.20 4.48
C THR A 13 2.35 -33.93 5.68
N SER A 14 2.04 -34.56 6.79
CA SER A 14 2.83 -34.63 8.01
C SER A 14 4.22 -35.16 7.72
N GLY A 15 5.23 -34.30 7.66
CA GLY A 15 6.61 -34.77 7.43
C GLY A 15 7.68 -33.69 7.41
N ARG A 16 7.69 -32.70 8.34
CA ARG A 16 8.90 -31.91 8.59
C ARG A 16 9.00 -31.54 10.08
N THR A 17 10.11 -31.97 10.70
CA THR A 17 10.52 -31.76 12.09
C THR A 17 11.14 -30.38 12.28
N GLY A 18 10.39 -29.31 12.04
CA GLY A 18 10.78 -27.95 12.39
C GLY A 18 9.66 -27.31 13.23
N SER A 19 10.02 -26.51 14.25
CA SER A 19 9.04 -25.70 14.95
C SER A 19 8.31 -24.79 13.96
N PRO A 20 7.00 -24.55 14.15
CA PRO A 20 6.25 -23.61 13.30
C PRO A 20 6.92 -22.22 13.34
N PRO A 21 6.84 -21.47 12.23
CA PRO A 21 7.39 -20.11 12.21
C PRO A 21 6.71 -19.21 13.25
N THR A 22 7.48 -18.32 13.85
CA THR A 22 7.00 -17.36 14.84
C THR A 22 6.86 -15.97 14.22
N PHE A 23 5.84 -15.23 14.66
CA PHE A 23 5.45 -13.94 14.09
C PHE A 23 5.49 -12.83 15.13
N SER A 24 6.12 -11.70 14.80
CA SER A 24 6.01 -10.44 15.52
C SER A 24 5.13 -9.51 14.69
N VAL A 25 3.94 -9.18 15.18
CA VAL A 25 3.08 -8.17 14.53
C VAL A 25 3.58 -6.79 14.94
N ILE A 26 3.87 -5.94 13.97
CA ILE A 26 4.31 -4.56 14.21
C ILE A 26 3.27 -3.56 13.70
N ILE A 27 3.01 -2.52 14.51
CA ILE A 27 2.07 -1.45 14.23
C ILE A 27 2.78 -0.12 14.42
N ALA A 28 2.93 0.66 13.35
CA ALA A 28 3.36 2.05 13.46
C ALA A 28 2.16 2.92 13.85
N ALA A 29 2.32 3.78 14.84
CA ALA A 29 1.25 4.62 15.38
C ALA A 29 1.71 6.07 15.46
N TYR A 30 0.92 6.98 14.86
CA TYR A 30 1.09 8.43 14.97
C TYR A 30 -0.27 9.12 14.87
N GLU A 31 -0.68 9.81 15.96
CA GLU A 31 -2.00 10.49 16.03
C GLU A 31 -3.18 9.55 15.71
N VAL A 32 -3.16 8.32 16.26
CA VAL A 32 -4.15 7.26 15.96
C VAL A 32 -4.86 6.70 17.20
N ALA A 33 -4.75 7.36 18.34
CA ALA A 33 -5.40 6.92 19.58
C ALA A 33 -6.91 6.56 19.40
N PRO A 34 -7.70 7.30 18.60
CA PRO A 34 -9.11 6.96 18.40
C PRO A 34 -9.39 5.67 17.64
N ILE A 35 -8.42 5.15 16.89
CA ILE A 35 -8.66 4.05 15.93
C ILE A 35 -7.76 2.83 16.13
N VAL A 36 -6.64 2.95 16.82
CA VAL A 36 -5.62 1.88 16.97
C VAL A 36 -6.14 0.63 17.66
N HIS A 37 -7.19 0.75 18.48
CA HIS A 37 -7.75 -0.35 19.25
C HIS A 37 -8.12 -1.56 18.39
N ALA A 38 -8.80 -1.33 17.25
CA ALA A 38 -9.25 -2.40 16.37
C ALA A 38 -8.06 -3.17 15.75
N ALA A 39 -7.00 -2.46 15.36
CA ALA A 39 -5.79 -3.08 14.82
C ALA A 39 -5.11 -3.97 15.88
N VAL A 40 -4.88 -3.45 17.09
CA VAL A 40 -4.23 -4.18 18.17
C VAL A 40 -5.07 -5.39 18.58
N GLU A 41 -6.38 -5.23 18.75
CA GLU A 41 -7.28 -6.32 19.11
C GLU A 41 -7.24 -7.43 18.05
N SER A 42 -7.30 -7.09 16.77
CA SER A 42 -7.24 -8.06 15.67
C SER A 42 -5.93 -8.85 15.62
N ALA A 43 -4.81 -8.20 15.95
CA ALA A 43 -3.51 -8.86 16.06
C ALA A 43 -3.46 -9.84 17.25
N LEU A 44 -4.10 -9.51 18.36
CA LEU A 44 -4.15 -10.35 19.58
C LEU A 44 -5.15 -11.50 19.50
N GLN A 45 -6.15 -11.43 18.58
CA GLN A 45 -7.21 -12.43 18.40
C GLN A 45 -6.91 -13.45 17.29
N GLN A 46 -5.68 -13.52 16.80
CA GLN A 46 -5.30 -14.49 15.78
C GLN A 46 -5.42 -15.95 16.30
N THR A 47 -5.88 -16.88 15.44
CA THR A 47 -5.95 -18.32 15.72
C THR A 47 -4.57 -18.88 16.03
N LEU A 48 -3.56 -18.54 15.20
CA LEU A 48 -2.15 -18.72 15.52
C LEU A 48 -1.65 -17.49 16.25
N ARG A 49 -1.46 -17.59 17.56
CA ARG A 49 -1.03 -16.44 18.37
C ARG A 49 0.31 -15.89 17.90
N PRO A 50 0.45 -14.58 17.71
CA PRO A 50 1.74 -13.97 17.48
C PRO A 50 2.64 -14.16 18.71
N LYS A 51 3.94 -14.21 18.48
CA LYS A 51 4.94 -14.23 19.55
C LYS A 51 4.87 -12.94 20.37
N GLU A 52 4.59 -11.83 19.70
CA GLU A 52 4.43 -10.50 20.28
C GLU A 52 3.69 -9.57 19.33
N VAL A 53 3.07 -8.55 19.89
CA VAL A 53 2.51 -7.41 19.16
C VAL A 53 3.27 -6.17 19.64
N ILE A 54 3.93 -5.46 18.73
CA ILE A 54 4.74 -4.29 19.01
C ILE A 54 4.08 -3.07 18.39
N VAL A 55 3.67 -2.12 19.22
CA VAL A 55 3.17 -0.82 18.77
C VAL A 55 4.29 0.20 18.91
N CYS A 56 4.71 0.83 17.83
CA CYS A 56 5.70 1.89 17.85
C CYS A 56 5.02 3.26 17.70
N ASP A 57 4.96 4.00 18.80
CA ASP A 57 4.51 5.39 18.87
C ASP A 57 5.60 6.31 18.28
N ASP A 58 5.31 6.89 17.14
CA ASP A 58 6.22 7.80 16.42
C ASP A 58 6.12 9.26 16.94
N GLY A 59 6.04 9.42 18.25
CA GLY A 59 6.02 10.74 18.90
C GLY A 59 4.66 11.42 18.86
N SER A 60 3.57 10.66 19.01
CA SER A 60 2.20 11.18 19.03
C SER A 60 2.00 12.21 20.15
N SER A 61 1.17 13.20 19.87
CA SER A 61 0.69 14.19 20.84
C SER A 61 -0.68 13.83 21.43
N ASP A 62 -1.39 12.91 20.79
CA ASP A 62 -2.64 12.34 21.30
C ASP A 62 -2.40 11.35 22.46
N ASP A 63 -3.48 10.92 23.13
CA ASP A 63 -3.37 9.99 24.28
C ASP A 63 -3.32 8.52 23.84
N LEU A 64 -2.36 8.20 22.95
CA LEU A 64 -2.15 6.84 22.46
C LEU A 64 -1.87 5.84 23.60
N GLN A 65 -1.15 6.27 24.63
CA GLN A 65 -0.85 5.42 25.77
C GLN A 65 -2.12 5.01 26.52
N ALA A 66 -3.05 5.95 26.77
CA ALA A 66 -4.34 5.62 27.40
C ALA A 66 -5.20 4.73 26.49
N ALA A 67 -5.18 4.95 25.16
CA ALA A 67 -5.88 4.09 24.22
C ALA A 67 -5.36 2.64 24.24
N LEU A 68 -4.10 2.42 24.58
CA LEU A 68 -3.46 1.11 24.66
C LEU A 68 -3.51 0.48 26.07
N GLU A 69 -3.96 1.20 27.09
CA GLU A 69 -4.03 0.71 28.48
C GLU A 69 -4.76 -0.64 28.60
N PRO A 70 -5.87 -0.93 27.88
CA PRO A 70 -6.52 -2.25 27.94
C PRO A 70 -5.63 -3.42 27.45
N PHE A 71 -4.55 -3.12 26.74
CA PHE A 71 -3.66 -4.11 26.14
C PHE A 71 -2.26 -4.12 26.77
N ARG A 72 -1.98 -3.31 27.80
CA ARG A 72 -0.63 -3.05 28.32
C ARG A 72 0.19 -4.30 28.66
N ASP A 73 -0.48 -5.37 29.13
CA ASP A 73 0.19 -6.63 29.49
C ASP A 73 0.36 -7.59 28.29
N ARG A 74 -0.14 -7.21 27.11
CA ARG A 74 -0.17 -8.05 25.89
C ARG A 74 0.52 -7.44 24.70
N VAL A 75 0.88 -6.16 24.78
CA VAL A 75 1.59 -5.44 23.73
C VAL A 75 2.89 -4.85 24.25
N VAL A 76 3.87 -4.76 23.39
CA VAL A 76 5.09 -3.99 23.64
C VAL A 76 4.89 -2.60 23.03
N LEU A 77 4.84 -1.57 23.88
CA LEU A 77 4.79 -0.18 23.43
C LEU A 77 6.20 0.38 23.39
N LEU A 78 6.63 0.77 22.18
CA LEU A 78 7.84 1.54 21.94
C LEU A 78 7.45 3.00 21.68
N ARG A 79 8.23 3.95 22.18
CA ARG A 79 8.06 5.36 21.85
C ARG A 79 9.36 5.94 21.33
N LYS A 80 9.29 6.73 20.27
CA LYS A 80 10.43 7.43 19.67
C LYS A 80 10.07 8.86 19.27
N GLU A 81 11.06 9.67 18.95
CA GLU A 81 10.84 10.95 18.31
C GLU A 81 10.26 10.75 16.92
N HIS A 82 9.38 11.67 16.49
CA HIS A 82 8.72 11.61 15.18
C HIS A 82 9.73 11.55 14.03
N GLY A 83 9.68 10.47 13.29
CA GLY A 83 10.56 10.18 12.15
C GLY A 83 9.80 9.66 10.92
N GLY A 84 8.48 9.51 11.02
CA GLY A 84 7.62 9.00 9.97
C GLY A 84 7.40 7.49 10.04
N GLU A 85 6.45 7.03 9.25
CA GLU A 85 5.93 5.66 9.24
C GLU A 85 7.04 4.60 9.03
N ALA A 86 7.94 4.84 8.07
CA ALA A 86 9.06 3.93 7.80
C ALA A 86 9.98 3.79 9.01
N SER A 87 10.30 4.89 9.68
CA SER A 87 11.13 4.92 10.87
C SER A 87 10.50 4.18 12.05
N ALA A 88 9.19 4.33 12.24
CA ALA A 88 8.45 3.62 13.27
C ALA A 88 8.39 2.11 13.00
N LYS A 89 8.10 1.71 11.75
CA LYS A 89 8.11 0.30 11.32
C LYS A 89 9.50 -0.32 11.46
N ASN A 90 10.58 0.40 11.11
CA ASN A 90 11.96 -0.06 11.30
C ASN A 90 12.30 -0.27 12.77
N ALA A 91 11.93 0.67 13.63
CA ALA A 91 12.17 0.57 15.08
C ALA A 91 11.45 -0.64 15.68
N ALA A 92 10.18 -0.86 15.30
CA ALA A 92 9.40 -2.01 15.74
C ALA A 92 10.02 -3.34 15.22
N ALA A 93 10.43 -3.39 13.95
CA ALA A 93 11.06 -4.57 13.36
C ALA A 93 12.43 -4.90 14.01
N ALA A 94 13.19 -3.89 14.39
CA ALA A 94 14.46 -4.08 15.11
C ALA A 94 14.26 -4.67 16.51
N ALA A 95 13.19 -4.28 17.21
CA ALA A 95 12.81 -4.83 18.51
C ALA A 95 12.15 -6.20 18.44
N ALA A 96 11.62 -6.60 17.26
CA ALA A 96 10.95 -7.86 17.04
C ALA A 96 11.89 -9.06 17.24
N SER A 97 11.34 -10.19 17.70
CA SER A 97 12.07 -11.43 17.97
C SER A 97 11.52 -12.65 17.22
N GLY A 98 10.40 -12.50 16.50
CA GLY A 98 9.83 -13.55 15.65
C GLY A 98 10.67 -13.83 14.40
N ASP A 99 10.44 -14.97 13.76
CA ASP A 99 11.10 -15.33 12.49
C ASP A 99 10.62 -14.42 11.35
N PHE A 100 9.37 -13.96 11.44
CA PHE A 100 8.76 -13.03 10.51
C PHE A 100 8.24 -11.79 11.24
N VAL A 101 8.42 -10.64 10.63
CA VAL A 101 7.76 -9.39 10.98
C VAL A 101 6.49 -9.28 10.13
N VAL A 102 5.34 -9.07 10.77
CA VAL A 102 4.05 -8.92 10.10
C VAL A 102 3.58 -7.47 10.27
N ILE A 103 3.43 -6.77 9.17
CA ILE A 103 3.07 -5.35 9.15
C ILE A 103 1.56 -5.22 9.22
N LEU A 104 1.07 -4.45 10.18
CA LEU A 104 -0.32 -4.05 10.31
C LEU A 104 -0.39 -2.53 10.46
N ASP A 105 -1.11 -1.87 9.58
CA ASP A 105 -1.35 -0.43 9.70
C ASP A 105 -2.40 -0.16 10.79
N ALA A 106 -2.26 0.95 11.52
CA ALA A 106 -3.05 1.24 12.72
C ALA A 106 -4.55 1.45 12.46
N ASP A 107 -4.92 1.66 11.20
CA ASP A 107 -6.30 1.83 10.74
C ASP A 107 -6.90 0.57 10.09
N ASP A 108 -6.13 -0.53 9.97
CA ASP A 108 -6.54 -1.78 9.34
C ASP A 108 -6.85 -2.88 10.36
N VAL A 109 -7.38 -4.01 9.88
CA VAL A 109 -7.77 -5.15 10.73
C VAL A 109 -7.35 -6.46 10.07
N PHE A 110 -6.73 -7.37 10.82
CA PHE A 110 -6.50 -8.75 10.39
C PHE A 110 -7.70 -9.63 10.71
N PHE A 111 -8.01 -10.59 9.83
CA PHE A 111 -8.95 -11.64 10.16
C PHE A 111 -8.24 -12.75 10.96
N PRO A 112 -8.99 -13.49 11.81
CA PRO A 112 -8.40 -14.39 12.80
C PRO A 112 -7.44 -15.43 12.23
N GLU A 113 -7.67 -15.93 11.02
CA GLU A 113 -6.93 -17.02 10.38
C GLU A 113 -5.67 -16.56 9.65
N ARG A 114 -5.35 -15.26 9.65
CA ARG A 114 -4.30 -14.70 8.82
C ARG A 114 -2.92 -15.26 9.14
N LEU A 115 -2.52 -15.28 10.41
CA LEU A 115 -1.19 -15.78 10.79
C LEU A 115 -1.07 -17.28 10.58
N GLU A 116 -2.14 -18.03 10.77
CA GLU A 116 -2.18 -19.48 10.50
C GLU A 116 -1.97 -19.76 9.01
N ALA A 117 -2.71 -19.07 8.13
CA ALA A 117 -2.55 -19.19 6.69
C ALA A 117 -1.13 -18.81 6.21
N ILE A 118 -0.53 -17.76 6.82
CA ILE A 118 0.86 -17.37 6.51
C ILE A 118 1.82 -18.46 6.99
N ALA A 119 1.61 -19.05 8.17
CA ALA A 119 2.46 -20.14 8.68
C ALA A 119 2.42 -21.38 7.74
N GLU A 120 1.24 -21.75 7.27
CA GLU A 120 1.07 -22.82 6.29
C GLU A 120 1.82 -22.52 4.98
N ALA A 121 1.71 -21.29 4.48
CA ALA A 121 2.41 -20.85 3.28
C ALA A 121 3.94 -20.90 3.46
N VAL A 122 4.48 -20.50 4.62
CA VAL A 122 5.91 -20.56 4.94
C VAL A 122 6.39 -22.02 4.99
N VAL A 123 5.61 -22.92 5.56
CA VAL A 123 5.94 -24.35 5.62
C VAL A 123 5.93 -24.96 4.21
N ALA A 124 4.94 -24.64 3.39
CA ALA A 124 4.80 -25.14 2.02
C ALA A 124 5.87 -24.56 1.08
N ARG A 125 6.25 -23.31 1.28
CA ARG A 125 7.17 -22.53 0.44
C ARG A 125 8.23 -21.82 1.31
N PRO A 126 9.19 -22.57 1.88
CA PRO A 126 10.24 -22.01 2.75
C PRO A 126 11.22 -21.10 2.01
N ASP A 127 11.15 -21.05 0.69
CA ASP A 127 11.90 -20.16 -0.20
C ASP A 127 11.29 -18.74 -0.30
N LEU A 128 10.12 -18.51 0.28
CA LEU A 128 9.50 -17.19 0.31
C LEU A 128 10.07 -16.36 1.47
N ASP A 129 10.44 -15.13 1.16
CA ASP A 129 10.89 -14.14 2.15
C ASP A 129 9.81 -13.13 2.49
N VAL A 130 8.86 -12.91 1.57
CA VAL A 130 7.72 -12.00 1.76
C VAL A 130 6.45 -12.73 1.39
N ILE A 131 5.43 -12.63 2.24
CA ILE A 131 4.10 -13.20 1.99
C ILE A 131 3.06 -12.11 2.20
N THR A 132 2.25 -11.88 1.17
CA THR A 132 1.04 -11.03 1.24
C THR A 132 -0.20 -11.90 1.15
N THR A 133 -1.37 -11.30 1.43
CA THR A 133 -2.67 -11.96 1.24
C THR A 133 -3.56 -11.02 0.45
N ASP A 134 -4.69 -11.50 -0.06
CA ASP A 134 -5.76 -10.60 -0.47
C ASP A 134 -6.37 -9.90 0.74
N ALA A 135 -7.16 -8.86 0.51
CA ALA A 135 -7.86 -8.09 1.52
C ALA A 135 -9.20 -7.58 0.98
N TYR A 136 -10.16 -7.39 1.87
CA TYR A 136 -11.31 -6.55 1.56
C TYR A 136 -10.92 -5.09 1.70
N LEU A 137 -11.33 -4.29 0.73
CA LEU A 137 -11.20 -2.83 0.76
C LEU A 137 -12.54 -2.25 1.21
N GLU A 138 -12.52 -1.55 2.34
CA GLU A 138 -13.68 -0.93 2.96
C GLU A 138 -13.63 0.58 2.78
N ALA A 139 -14.76 1.18 2.46
CA ALA A 139 -14.95 2.62 2.49
C ALA A 139 -16.33 2.95 3.02
N ASN A 140 -16.42 3.92 3.94
CA ASN A 140 -17.67 4.36 4.56
C ASN A 140 -18.48 3.20 5.19
N GLY A 141 -17.80 2.24 5.85
CA GLY A 141 -18.44 1.09 6.49
C GLY A 141 -18.90 -0.03 5.54
N ALA A 142 -18.64 0.08 4.24
CA ALA A 142 -19.03 -0.91 3.24
C ALA A 142 -17.82 -1.50 2.50
N ILE A 143 -17.87 -2.80 2.22
CA ILE A 143 -16.87 -3.45 1.37
C ILE A 143 -17.09 -3.00 -0.07
N VAL A 144 -16.07 -2.35 -0.66
CA VAL A 144 -16.16 -1.87 -2.05
C VAL A 144 -15.62 -2.88 -3.06
N ARG A 145 -14.61 -3.67 -2.69
CA ARG A 145 -14.05 -4.76 -3.52
C ARG A 145 -12.98 -5.55 -2.77
N HIS A 146 -12.41 -6.55 -3.43
CA HIS A 146 -11.15 -7.18 -3.05
C HIS A 146 -9.96 -6.39 -3.56
N CYS A 147 -8.81 -6.52 -2.90
CA CYS A 147 -7.56 -5.92 -3.34
C CYS A 147 -7.14 -6.50 -4.70
N TYR A 148 -7.12 -7.82 -4.82
CA TYR A 148 -6.74 -8.54 -6.05
C TYR A 148 -7.96 -8.97 -6.88
N ASP A 149 -8.78 -8.02 -7.33
CA ASP A 149 -10.03 -8.25 -8.08
C ASP A 149 -9.86 -8.43 -9.61
N GLY A 150 -8.63 -8.60 -10.06
CA GLY A 150 -8.27 -8.71 -11.47
C GLY A 150 -7.91 -7.38 -12.14
N ARG A 151 -8.22 -6.22 -11.57
CA ARG A 151 -7.70 -4.90 -11.98
C ARG A 151 -6.29 -4.69 -11.43
N TRP A 152 -6.10 -5.08 -10.19
CA TRP A 152 -4.80 -5.21 -9.56
C TRP A 152 -4.53 -6.69 -9.36
N ARG A 153 -3.44 -7.19 -9.91
CA ARG A 153 -3.08 -8.61 -9.88
C ARG A 153 -1.73 -8.76 -9.24
N PHE A 154 -1.63 -9.79 -8.40
CA PHE A 154 -0.35 -10.26 -7.92
C PHE A 154 0.42 -10.93 -9.07
N GLU A 155 1.71 -10.59 -9.22
CA GLU A 155 2.57 -11.19 -10.23
C GLU A 155 3.30 -12.39 -9.65
N VAL A 156 3.25 -13.51 -10.36
CA VAL A 156 3.85 -14.78 -9.91
C VAL A 156 5.15 -15.06 -10.65
N ASP A 157 5.16 -14.89 -11.96
CA ASP A 157 6.21 -15.42 -12.83
C ASP A 157 7.40 -14.46 -13.01
N ASP A 158 7.14 -13.18 -13.22
CA ASP A 158 8.16 -12.15 -13.49
C ASP A 158 8.10 -11.00 -12.47
N GLN A 159 8.25 -11.35 -11.19
CA GLN A 159 8.18 -10.37 -10.10
C GLN A 159 9.21 -9.26 -10.23
N ARG A 160 10.41 -9.61 -10.70
CA ARG A 160 11.53 -8.69 -10.80
C ARG A 160 11.24 -7.56 -11.80
N THR A 161 10.86 -7.90 -13.03
CA THR A 161 10.53 -6.90 -14.04
C THR A 161 9.24 -6.16 -13.71
N GLU A 162 8.24 -6.84 -13.16
CA GLU A 162 6.94 -6.20 -12.91
C GLU A 162 7.00 -5.21 -11.74
N LEU A 163 7.82 -5.47 -10.70
CA LEU A 163 8.09 -4.49 -9.64
C LEU A 163 8.77 -3.22 -10.18
N LEU A 164 9.53 -3.30 -11.26
CA LEU A 164 10.10 -2.13 -11.92
C LEU A 164 9.07 -1.30 -12.70
N ARG A 165 7.86 -1.85 -12.90
CA ARG A 165 6.73 -1.16 -13.56
C ARG A 165 5.73 -0.59 -12.57
N ARG A 166 5.38 -1.38 -11.54
CA ARG A 166 4.33 -1.04 -10.56
C ARG A 166 4.52 -1.81 -9.25
N ASN A 167 4.05 -1.24 -8.16
CA ASN A 167 3.85 -2.02 -6.95
C ASN A 167 2.63 -2.93 -7.14
N PHE A 168 2.82 -4.24 -7.09
CA PHE A 168 1.76 -5.24 -7.09
C PHE A 168 1.63 -5.97 -5.76
N VAL A 169 2.45 -5.62 -4.77
CA VAL A 169 2.44 -6.22 -3.45
C VAL A 169 1.58 -5.38 -2.52
N PHE A 170 0.56 -5.99 -1.95
CA PHE A 170 -0.27 -5.33 -0.95
C PHE A 170 0.52 -5.15 0.35
N GLY A 171 0.44 -3.95 0.97
CA GLY A 171 1.36 -3.52 2.03
C GLY A 171 1.29 -4.29 3.35
N LEU A 172 0.16 -4.96 3.64
CA LEU A 172 0.01 -5.80 4.82
C LEU A 172 0.71 -7.14 4.61
N VAL A 173 2.01 -7.19 4.78
CA VAL A 173 2.85 -8.36 4.50
C VAL A 173 3.42 -8.99 5.77
N ALA A 174 3.77 -10.28 5.66
CA ALA A 174 4.76 -10.92 6.52
C ALA A 174 6.09 -10.95 5.76
N VAL A 175 7.15 -10.46 6.36
CA VAL A 175 8.50 -10.48 5.79
C VAL A 175 9.45 -11.20 6.73
N ARG A 176 10.31 -12.07 6.19
CA ARG A 176 11.34 -12.76 6.99
C ARG A 176 12.23 -11.72 7.67
N ARG A 177 12.19 -11.69 9.00
CA ARG A 177 12.83 -10.65 9.82
C ARG A 177 14.31 -10.51 9.50
N GLU A 178 15.04 -11.60 9.41
CA GLU A 178 16.47 -11.60 9.10
C GLU A 178 16.74 -10.95 7.73
N VAL A 179 15.94 -11.27 6.72
CA VAL A 179 16.08 -10.70 5.37
C VAL A 179 15.77 -9.21 5.39
N PHE A 180 14.67 -8.82 6.04
CA PHE A 180 14.27 -7.41 6.16
C PHE A 180 15.37 -6.57 6.82
N LEU A 181 15.89 -7.01 7.96
CA LEU A 181 16.93 -6.27 8.72
C LEU A 181 18.27 -6.27 7.97
N ARG A 182 18.69 -7.39 7.37
CA ARG A 182 19.92 -7.48 6.58
C ARG A 182 19.94 -6.50 5.43
N HIS A 183 18.80 -6.25 4.82
CA HIS A 183 18.67 -5.30 3.73
C HIS A 183 18.31 -3.88 4.18
N GLY A 184 18.36 -3.58 5.49
CA GLY A 184 18.23 -2.22 6.03
C GLY A 184 16.78 -1.76 6.26
N GLY A 185 15.79 -2.67 6.24
CA GLY A 185 14.39 -2.31 6.49
C GLY A 185 13.79 -1.41 5.41
N PHE A 186 12.89 -0.52 5.79
CA PHE A 186 12.37 0.53 4.91
C PHE A 186 13.36 1.69 4.79
N ASP A 187 13.47 2.28 3.61
CA ASP A 187 14.27 3.49 3.41
C ASP A 187 13.51 4.73 3.89
N GLU A 188 13.97 5.30 5.00
CA GLU A 188 13.34 6.47 5.64
C GLU A 188 13.47 7.76 4.80
N SER A 189 14.32 7.77 3.78
CA SER A 189 14.44 8.90 2.84
C SER A 189 13.37 8.87 1.74
N ILE A 190 12.71 7.74 1.54
CA ILE A 190 11.62 7.57 0.56
C ILE A 190 10.29 7.81 1.26
N LEU A 191 9.59 8.85 0.87
CA LEU A 191 8.24 9.12 1.33
C LEU A 191 7.21 8.51 0.38
N TRP A 192 6.06 8.06 0.89
CA TRP A 192 4.87 7.63 0.14
C TRP A 192 4.92 6.26 -0.56
N THR A 193 6.10 5.70 -0.80
CA THR A 193 6.29 4.43 -1.52
C THR A 193 7.43 3.61 -0.93
N THR A 194 7.61 3.70 0.38
CA THR A 194 8.67 3.00 1.14
C THR A 194 8.56 1.49 1.01
N ASP A 195 7.34 0.97 0.98
CA ASP A 195 7.02 -0.43 0.76
C ASP A 195 7.51 -0.89 -0.62
N TRP A 196 7.16 -0.17 -1.67
CA TRP A 196 7.55 -0.51 -3.03
C TRP A 196 9.07 -0.49 -3.23
N GLU A 197 9.76 0.52 -2.70
CA GLU A 197 11.23 0.56 -2.71
C GLU A 197 11.82 -0.67 -2.03
N CYS A 198 11.29 -1.02 -0.87
CA CYS A 198 11.75 -2.19 -0.11
C CYS A 198 11.56 -3.48 -0.92
N TRP A 199 10.38 -3.69 -1.52
CA TRP A 199 10.12 -4.89 -2.31
C TRP A 199 11.01 -4.99 -3.54
N ILE A 200 11.26 -3.88 -4.25
CA ILE A 200 12.23 -3.85 -5.36
C ILE A 200 13.60 -4.29 -4.87
N ARG A 201 14.10 -3.70 -3.79
CA ARG A 201 15.43 -3.98 -3.25
C ARG A 201 15.60 -5.42 -2.79
N LEU A 202 14.57 -5.99 -2.16
CA LEU A 202 14.56 -7.40 -1.75
C LEU A 202 14.55 -8.35 -2.95
N VAL A 203 13.69 -8.12 -3.95
CA VAL A 203 13.60 -8.97 -5.13
C VAL A 203 14.87 -8.85 -5.99
N LEU A 204 15.47 -7.67 -6.11
CA LEU A 204 16.77 -7.50 -6.75
C LEU A 204 17.89 -8.24 -6.02
N SER A 205 17.72 -8.56 -4.72
CA SER A 205 18.65 -9.37 -3.93
C SER A 205 18.34 -10.88 -3.98
N GLY A 206 17.34 -11.30 -4.75
CA GLY A 206 16.96 -12.71 -4.91
C GLY A 206 15.81 -13.18 -4.04
N SER A 207 15.22 -12.30 -3.21
CA SER A 207 14.03 -12.63 -2.43
C SER A 207 12.83 -12.93 -3.31
N LYS A 208 11.97 -13.84 -2.85
CA LYS A 208 10.71 -14.22 -3.53
C LYS A 208 9.53 -13.79 -2.69
N ILE A 209 8.50 -13.30 -3.37
CA ILE A 209 7.25 -12.86 -2.77
C ILE A 209 6.14 -13.86 -3.10
N GLY A 210 5.39 -14.31 -2.10
CA GLY A 210 4.20 -15.14 -2.25
C GLY A 210 2.93 -14.36 -1.96
N CYS A 211 1.80 -14.85 -2.49
CA CYS A 211 0.48 -14.32 -2.18
C CYS A 211 -0.48 -15.45 -1.84
N ILE A 212 -1.20 -15.29 -0.75
CA ILE A 212 -2.32 -16.18 -0.38
C ILE A 212 -3.59 -15.58 -1.01
N ASP A 213 -4.25 -16.35 -1.87
CA ASP A 213 -5.48 -15.97 -2.58
C ASP A 213 -6.70 -16.11 -1.65
N ALA A 214 -6.65 -15.40 -0.52
CA ALA A 214 -7.73 -15.29 0.44
C ALA A 214 -7.72 -13.90 1.07
N PRO A 215 -8.89 -13.24 1.21
CA PRO A 215 -8.98 -11.93 1.85
C PRO A 215 -8.89 -12.10 3.37
N LEU A 216 -7.69 -11.97 3.91
CA LEU A 216 -7.38 -12.18 5.33
C LEU A 216 -7.13 -10.87 6.09
N ALA A 217 -7.55 -9.75 5.51
CA ALA A 217 -7.51 -8.44 6.14
C ALA A 217 -8.64 -7.55 5.64
N LEU A 218 -8.97 -6.54 6.45
CA LEU A 218 -9.80 -5.40 6.08
C LEU A 218 -8.90 -4.18 5.97
N TYR A 219 -8.78 -3.63 4.77
CA TYR A 219 -8.05 -2.39 4.49
C TYR A 219 -9.04 -1.23 4.40
N ARG A 220 -8.89 -0.26 5.29
CA ARG A 220 -9.80 0.89 5.36
C ARG A 220 -9.31 2.02 4.48
N LEU A 221 -10.10 2.30 3.43
CA LEU A 221 -9.89 3.46 2.57
C LEU A 221 -10.39 4.70 3.29
N ARG A 222 -9.49 5.63 3.58
CA ARG A 222 -9.80 6.92 4.21
C ARG A 222 -9.36 8.06 3.30
N GLU A 223 -10.13 9.15 3.30
CA GLU A 223 -9.80 10.32 2.49
C GLU A 223 -8.52 11.03 2.97
N ASP A 224 -8.27 11.00 4.27
CA ASP A 224 -7.09 11.59 4.92
C ASP A 224 -5.86 10.68 4.91
N SER A 225 -5.99 9.43 4.42
CA SER A 225 -4.88 8.48 4.35
C SER A 225 -3.77 8.93 3.39
N LEU A 226 -2.56 8.44 3.63
CA LEU A 226 -1.42 8.68 2.74
C LEU A 226 -1.72 8.20 1.31
N SER A 227 -2.42 7.08 1.17
CA SER A 227 -2.77 6.48 -0.12
C SER A 227 -3.75 7.31 -0.96
N ALA A 228 -4.46 8.28 -0.37
CA ALA A 228 -5.35 9.19 -1.08
C ALA A 228 -4.60 10.38 -1.74
N ARG A 229 -3.35 10.63 -1.36
CA ARG A 229 -2.55 11.77 -1.83
C ARG A 229 -1.83 11.45 -3.14
N ARG A 230 -2.59 11.46 -4.23
CA ARG A 230 -2.13 10.98 -5.56
C ARG A 230 -0.90 11.70 -6.13
N GLU A 231 -0.78 13.00 -5.94
CA GLU A 231 0.36 13.78 -6.44
C GLU A 231 1.64 13.35 -5.72
N GLU A 232 1.57 13.26 -4.41
CA GLU A 232 2.68 12.88 -3.53
C GLU A 232 3.11 11.43 -3.80
N ILE A 233 2.15 10.51 -3.91
CA ILE A 233 2.43 9.12 -4.27
C ILE A 233 3.09 9.02 -5.65
N THR A 234 2.59 9.79 -6.64
CA THR A 234 3.19 9.74 -7.99
C THR A 234 4.61 10.31 -7.98
N ARG A 235 4.89 11.33 -7.15
CA ARG A 235 6.27 11.80 -6.92
C ARG A 235 7.13 10.74 -6.23
N GLY A 236 6.59 10.09 -5.20
CA GLY A 236 7.26 8.98 -4.51
C GLY A 236 7.62 7.85 -5.47
N LYS A 237 6.70 7.46 -6.36
CA LYS A 237 6.96 6.45 -7.41
C LYS A 237 8.13 6.83 -8.31
N ILE A 238 8.21 8.08 -8.73
CA ILE A 238 9.32 8.58 -9.54
C ILE A 238 10.62 8.51 -8.73
N MET A 239 10.62 8.99 -7.48
CA MET A 239 11.81 8.96 -6.60
C MET A 239 12.31 7.52 -6.36
N THR A 240 11.42 6.59 -6.06
CA THR A 240 11.74 5.15 -5.91
C THR A 240 12.42 4.61 -7.17
N LEU A 241 11.86 4.87 -8.35
CA LEU A 241 12.43 4.37 -9.59
C LEU A 241 13.74 5.07 -9.99
N GLU A 242 13.88 6.37 -9.72
CA GLU A 242 15.15 7.09 -9.94
C GLU A 242 16.27 6.56 -9.04
N LYS A 243 15.95 6.19 -7.78
CA LYS A 243 16.88 5.48 -6.90
C LYS A 243 17.21 4.10 -7.46
N THR A 244 16.19 3.32 -7.82
CA THR A 244 16.33 1.97 -8.39
C THR A 244 17.17 1.98 -9.67
N ARG A 245 17.01 2.97 -10.54
CA ARG A 245 17.78 3.12 -11.79
C ARG A 245 19.30 3.07 -11.60
N ARG A 246 19.78 3.49 -10.43
CA ARG A 246 21.22 3.53 -10.08
C ARG A 246 21.71 2.19 -9.54
N ASP A 247 20.84 1.21 -9.36
CA ASP A 247 21.21 -0.10 -8.83
C ASP A 247 22.04 -0.89 -9.84
N SER A 248 23.22 -1.33 -9.42
CA SER A 248 24.15 -2.09 -10.26
C SER A 248 23.66 -3.49 -10.62
N ARG A 249 22.65 -4.00 -9.89
CA ARG A 249 22.07 -5.33 -10.13
C ARG A 249 21.08 -5.37 -11.31
N LEU A 250 20.70 -4.22 -11.85
CA LEU A 250 19.81 -4.14 -13.01
C LEU A 250 20.54 -4.50 -14.29
N SER A 251 19.89 -5.30 -15.16
CA SER A 251 20.29 -5.46 -16.55
C SER A 251 19.97 -4.21 -17.38
N ASP A 252 20.49 -4.15 -18.61
CA ASP A 252 20.18 -3.03 -19.52
C ASP A 252 18.69 -3.02 -19.91
N GLU A 253 18.08 -4.20 -20.09
CA GLU A 253 16.65 -4.36 -20.36
C GLU A 253 15.81 -3.87 -19.18
N GLU A 254 16.20 -4.21 -17.96
CA GLU A 254 15.53 -3.76 -16.73
C GLU A 254 15.66 -2.24 -16.55
N ARG A 255 16.84 -1.65 -16.87
CA ARG A 255 16.99 -0.18 -16.88
C ARG A 255 16.04 0.48 -17.88
N ALA A 256 15.88 -0.10 -19.05
CA ALA A 256 14.91 0.42 -20.04
C ALA A 256 13.47 0.36 -19.50
N VAL A 257 13.11 -0.70 -18.76
CA VAL A 257 11.80 -0.79 -18.07
C VAL A 257 11.65 0.30 -17.02
N VAL A 258 12.66 0.54 -16.19
CA VAL A 258 12.66 1.63 -15.19
C VAL A 258 12.48 2.99 -15.87
N ASP A 259 13.24 3.28 -16.93
CA ASP A 259 13.15 4.54 -17.68
C ASP A 259 11.76 4.74 -18.29
N ALA A 260 11.17 3.70 -18.86
CA ALA A 260 9.80 3.73 -19.40
C ALA A 260 8.76 3.98 -18.30
N SER A 261 8.94 3.39 -17.11
CA SER A 261 8.07 3.55 -15.96
C SER A 261 8.15 4.96 -15.38
N ILE A 262 9.36 5.51 -15.21
CA ILE A 262 9.58 6.92 -14.82
C ILE A 262 8.88 7.86 -15.79
N ALA A 263 9.06 7.65 -17.10
CA ALA A 263 8.39 8.47 -18.11
C ALA A 263 6.86 8.35 -18.04
N GLY A 264 6.33 7.17 -17.68
CA GLY A 264 4.90 6.93 -17.46
C GLY A 264 4.37 7.76 -16.28
N TYR A 265 4.99 7.64 -15.13
CA TYR A 265 4.59 8.39 -13.92
C TYR A 265 4.83 9.90 -14.06
N ALA A 266 5.86 10.33 -14.76
CA ALA A 266 6.06 11.76 -15.07
C ALA A 266 4.91 12.34 -15.91
N ARG A 267 4.36 11.57 -16.86
CA ARG A 267 3.15 11.97 -17.60
C ARG A 267 1.92 12.03 -16.69
N GLU A 268 1.72 11.04 -15.82
CA GLU A 268 0.64 11.07 -14.82
C GLU A 268 0.74 12.31 -13.95
N LEU A 269 1.93 12.58 -13.41
CA LEU A 269 2.19 13.76 -12.57
C LEU A 269 1.90 15.07 -13.31
N ALA A 270 2.31 15.20 -14.57
CA ALA A 270 2.04 16.39 -15.37
C ALA A 270 0.54 16.66 -15.51
N LEU A 271 -0.27 15.62 -15.71
CA LEU A 271 -1.74 15.75 -15.78
C LEU A 271 -2.34 16.14 -14.41
N LEU A 272 -1.87 15.53 -13.31
CA LEU A 272 -2.30 15.87 -11.95
C LEU A 272 -2.00 17.34 -11.63
N LEU A 273 -0.79 17.81 -11.96
CA LEU A 273 -0.39 19.19 -11.76
C LEU A 273 -1.22 20.17 -12.63
N ALA A 274 -1.55 19.79 -13.86
CA ALA A 274 -2.44 20.61 -14.69
C ALA A 274 -3.84 20.73 -14.10
N ARG A 275 -4.42 19.63 -13.60
CA ARG A 275 -5.71 19.62 -12.89
C ARG A 275 -5.69 20.50 -11.65
N ARG A 276 -4.67 20.33 -10.80
CA ARG A 276 -4.49 21.14 -9.58
C ARG A 276 -4.40 22.65 -9.91
N SER A 277 -3.56 22.99 -10.89
CA SER A 277 -3.41 24.40 -11.32
C SER A 277 -4.74 25.02 -11.82
N ILE A 278 -5.56 24.25 -12.52
CA ILE A 278 -6.90 24.67 -12.95
C ILE A 278 -7.84 24.88 -11.75
N LEU A 279 -7.80 23.96 -10.77
CA LEU A 279 -8.64 24.06 -9.57
C LEU A 279 -8.29 25.26 -8.69
N THR A 280 -7.00 25.53 -8.53
CA THR A 280 -6.50 26.64 -7.69
C THR A 280 -6.44 27.98 -8.41
N GLY A 281 -6.70 28.01 -9.72
CA GLY A 281 -6.59 29.25 -10.53
C GLY A 281 -5.15 29.73 -10.72
N GLY A 282 -4.17 28.82 -10.64
CA GLY A 282 -2.75 29.13 -10.79
C GLY A 282 -2.42 29.81 -12.13
N GLY A 283 -1.54 30.79 -12.12
CA GLY A 283 -1.17 31.56 -13.32
C GLY A 283 -0.54 30.72 -14.46
N ASP A 284 -0.08 29.52 -14.16
CA ASP A 284 0.50 28.57 -15.12
C ASP A 284 -0.47 27.49 -15.63
N ALA A 285 -1.72 27.51 -15.13
CA ALA A 285 -2.73 26.48 -15.40
C ALA A 285 -2.91 26.19 -16.90
N ARG A 286 -3.09 27.27 -17.70
CA ARG A 286 -3.27 27.13 -19.13
C ARG A 286 -2.02 26.57 -19.83
N ARG A 287 -0.82 27.02 -19.44
CA ARG A 287 0.45 26.55 -19.99
C ARG A 287 0.64 25.05 -19.71
N ARG A 288 0.37 24.58 -18.48
CA ARG A 288 0.44 23.15 -18.11
C ARG A 288 -0.56 22.34 -18.91
N ALA A 289 -1.79 22.82 -19.03
CA ALA A 289 -2.82 22.13 -19.80
C ALA A 289 -2.44 22.02 -21.29
N ILE A 290 -1.91 23.09 -21.90
CA ILE A 290 -1.42 23.05 -23.29
C ILE A 290 -0.29 22.05 -23.45
N ALA A 291 0.68 22.02 -22.53
CA ALA A 291 1.82 21.09 -22.60
C ALA A 291 1.37 19.62 -22.58
N VAL A 292 0.34 19.28 -21.81
CA VAL A 292 -0.25 17.92 -21.85
C VAL A 292 -1.06 17.70 -23.13
N ALA A 293 -1.86 18.66 -23.56
CA ALA A 293 -2.72 18.53 -24.74
C ALA A 293 -1.92 18.33 -26.05
N THR A 294 -0.79 19.02 -26.18
CA THR A 294 0.08 18.97 -27.38
C THR A 294 1.19 17.93 -27.28
N GLY A 295 1.46 17.39 -26.10
CA GLY A 295 2.54 16.45 -25.88
C GLY A 295 2.28 15.09 -26.58
N PRO A 296 3.13 14.64 -27.52
CA PRO A 296 2.90 13.44 -28.32
C PRO A 296 2.93 12.14 -27.48
N ARG A 297 3.55 12.20 -26.31
CA ARG A 297 3.68 11.05 -25.39
C ARG A 297 2.46 10.83 -24.49
N PHE A 298 1.45 11.71 -24.53
CA PHE A 298 0.21 11.57 -23.75
C PHE A 298 -0.84 10.81 -24.57
N GLY A 299 -1.57 9.91 -23.89
CA GLY A 299 -2.70 9.22 -24.49
C GLY A 299 -3.82 10.19 -24.88
N TRP A 300 -4.63 9.82 -25.87
CA TRP A 300 -5.66 10.70 -26.44
C TRP A 300 -6.64 11.25 -25.39
N ARG A 301 -7.07 10.44 -24.41
CA ARG A 301 -7.98 10.86 -23.33
C ARG A 301 -7.37 12.00 -22.50
N ALA A 302 -6.11 11.87 -22.07
CA ALA A 302 -5.41 12.91 -21.32
C ALA A 302 -5.25 14.20 -22.15
N ARG A 303 -4.96 14.07 -23.44
CA ARG A 303 -4.82 15.21 -24.37
C ARG A 303 -6.14 15.94 -24.56
N VAL A 304 -7.26 15.24 -24.74
CA VAL A 304 -8.60 15.83 -24.87
C VAL A 304 -9.00 16.54 -23.57
N GLU A 305 -8.80 15.91 -22.42
CA GLU A 305 -9.08 16.52 -21.12
C GLU A 305 -8.25 17.80 -20.91
N ALA A 306 -6.96 17.74 -21.21
CA ALA A 306 -6.07 18.88 -21.10
C ALA A 306 -6.42 20.02 -22.09
N ALA A 307 -6.84 19.68 -23.32
CA ALA A 307 -7.34 20.67 -24.27
C ALA A 307 -8.59 21.39 -23.77
N LEU A 308 -9.54 20.67 -23.17
CA LEU A 308 -10.70 21.27 -22.51
C LEU A 308 -10.31 22.19 -21.35
N MET A 309 -9.33 21.79 -20.53
CA MET A 309 -8.77 22.64 -19.47
C MET A 309 -8.12 23.91 -20.01
N ALA A 310 -7.42 23.83 -21.13
CA ALA A 310 -6.75 24.98 -21.77
C ALA A 310 -7.75 25.94 -22.41
N LEU A 311 -8.79 25.42 -23.09
CA LEU A 311 -9.78 26.21 -23.85
C LEU A 311 -10.88 26.83 -22.95
N ALA A 312 -11.30 26.09 -21.92
CA ALA A 312 -12.40 26.50 -21.06
C ALA A 312 -12.06 26.29 -19.57
N PRO A 313 -11.03 26.97 -19.01
CA PRO A 313 -10.50 26.69 -17.67
C PRO A 313 -11.56 26.81 -16.57
N ARG A 314 -12.45 27.81 -16.67
CA ARG A 314 -13.54 28.00 -15.67
C ARG A 314 -14.54 26.83 -15.68
N ARG A 315 -14.92 26.31 -16.86
CA ARG A 315 -15.81 25.15 -16.99
C ARG A 315 -15.11 23.88 -16.52
N ALA A 316 -13.85 23.72 -16.86
CA ALA A 316 -13.03 22.58 -16.40
C ALA A 316 -12.90 22.60 -14.87
N ALA A 317 -12.60 23.75 -14.26
CA ALA A 317 -12.52 23.91 -12.81
C ALA A 317 -13.84 23.52 -12.13
N LYS A 318 -15.00 24.01 -12.64
CA LYS A 318 -16.31 23.66 -12.09
C LYS A 318 -16.57 22.16 -12.15
N ARG A 319 -16.21 21.48 -13.27
CA ARG A 319 -16.37 20.04 -13.43
C ARG A 319 -15.45 19.26 -12.49
N LEU A 320 -14.20 19.68 -12.34
CA LEU A 320 -13.23 19.03 -11.45
C LEU A 320 -13.65 19.19 -9.98
N ARG A 321 -14.05 20.39 -9.54
CA ARG A 321 -14.56 20.64 -8.17
C ARG A 321 -15.76 19.75 -7.87
N ARG A 322 -16.75 19.69 -8.75
CA ARG A 322 -17.90 18.81 -8.56
C ARG A 322 -17.50 17.36 -8.39
N ARG A 323 -16.50 16.88 -9.16
CA ARG A 323 -15.96 15.53 -9.00
C ARG A 323 -15.28 15.29 -7.65
N GLU A 324 -14.60 16.32 -7.11
CA GLU A 324 -13.97 16.27 -5.78
C GLU A 324 -15.00 16.39 -4.66
N GLU A 325 -16.08 17.16 -4.88
CA GLU A 325 -17.22 17.24 -3.96
C GLU A 325 -17.98 15.91 -3.89
N ASP A 326 -18.19 15.25 -5.04
CA ASP A 326 -18.97 14.00 -5.14
C ASP A 326 -18.16 12.76 -4.72
N SER A 327 -16.83 12.78 -4.80
CA SER A 327 -16.01 11.60 -4.60
C SER A 327 -14.53 11.92 -4.39
N TRP A 328 -13.84 10.99 -3.73
CA TRP A 328 -12.39 11.01 -3.59
C TRP A 328 -11.76 9.73 -4.16
N VAL A 329 -10.42 9.67 -4.26
CA VAL A 329 -9.71 8.51 -4.83
C VAL A 329 -8.76 7.95 -3.79
N GLY A 330 -9.04 6.74 -3.33
CA GLY A 330 -8.21 6.00 -2.37
C GLY A 330 -7.12 5.15 -3.02
N ALA A 331 -6.57 4.23 -2.22
CA ALA A 331 -5.56 3.28 -2.64
C ALA A 331 -5.93 2.54 -3.92
N GLY A 332 -4.95 2.23 -4.76
CA GLY A 332 -5.18 1.54 -6.04
C GLY A 332 -6.01 2.34 -7.06
N GLY A 333 -6.22 3.65 -6.84
CA GLY A 333 -7.00 4.50 -7.74
C GLY A 333 -8.52 4.30 -7.64
N ILE A 334 -8.99 3.71 -6.54
CA ILE A 334 -10.41 3.45 -6.29
C ILE A 334 -11.12 4.76 -6.04
N ARG A 335 -12.21 5.00 -6.79
CA ARG A 335 -13.08 6.16 -6.56
C ARG A 335 -14.15 5.81 -5.55
N VAL A 336 -14.18 6.55 -4.45
CA VAL A 336 -15.18 6.43 -3.37
C VAL A 336 -16.10 7.64 -3.44
N ARG A 337 -17.42 7.41 -3.40
CA ARG A 337 -18.40 8.49 -3.27
C ARG A 337 -18.38 9.03 -1.84
N ARG A 338 -18.49 10.34 -1.68
CA ARG A 338 -18.76 10.93 -0.37
C ARG A 338 -20.23 10.71 -0.03
N GLU A 339 -20.51 10.40 1.21
CA GLU A 339 -21.89 10.31 1.69
C GLU A 339 -22.56 11.67 1.55
N SER A 340 -23.73 11.69 0.91
CA SER A 340 -24.55 12.88 0.93
C SER A 340 -25.10 13.03 2.36
N SER A 341 -24.82 14.16 2.99
CA SER A 341 -25.40 14.50 4.29
C SER A 341 -26.92 14.52 4.17
N GLY A 342 -27.61 13.39 4.35
CA GLY A 342 -29.05 13.37 4.41
C GLY A 342 -29.82 12.14 3.91
N ASP A 343 -29.20 11.08 3.40
CA ASP A 343 -29.96 9.90 2.97
C ASP A 343 -29.26 8.59 3.33
N PRO A 344 -29.77 7.82 4.32
CA PRO A 344 -29.15 6.56 4.73
C PRO A 344 -29.34 5.39 3.75
N ASP A 345 -30.13 5.54 2.67
CA ASP A 345 -30.54 4.43 1.81
C ASP A 345 -29.89 4.41 0.41
N SER A 346 -28.92 5.28 0.12
CA SER A 346 -28.36 5.39 -1.24
C SER A 346 -27.00 4.72 -1.47
N SER A 347 -26.61 3.72 -0.66
CA SER A 347 -25.26 3.15 -0.67
C SER A 347 -24.96 2.06 -1.71
N ILE A 348 -25.89 1.71 -2.60
CA ILE A 348 -25.62 0.69 -3.63
C ILE A 348 -26.14 1.16 -4.99
N ALA A 349 -25.31 1.81 -5.79
CA ALA A 349 -25.49 1.86 -7.24
C ALA A 349 -24.19 2.20 -7.98
N ASP A 350 -23.83 1.29 -8.88
CA ASP A 350 -22.97 1.43 -10.06
C ASP A 350 -21.46 1.56 -9.89
N ALA A 351 -20.81 0.40 -9.71
CA ALA A 351 -19.43 0.13 -10.04
C ALA A 351 -19.24 -0.18 -11.54
N HIS A 352 -19.74 0.65 -12.47
CA HIS A 352 -19.50 0.48 -13.90
C HIS A 352 -19.29 1.84 -14.57
N THR A 353 -18.03 2.18 -14.85
CA THR A 353 -17.48 2.77 -16.10
C THR A 353 -15.97 3.00 -15.94
#